data_ebb83d81bbc15153263ad21aafa97aa1
#
_entry.id   ebb83d81bbc15153263ad21aafa97aa1
#
_cell.length_a   1.000
_cell.length_b   1.000
_cell.length_c   1.000
_cell.angle_alpha   90.00
_cell.angle_beta   90.00
_cell.angle_gamma   90.00
#
_symmetry.space_group_name_H-M   'P 1'
#
loop_
_entity.id
_entity.type
_entity.pdbx_description
1 polymer ?
#
loop_
_entity_poly.entity_id
_entity_poly.type
_entity_poly.pdbx_seq_one_letter_code
_entity_poly.pdbx_strand_id
1 'polypeptide(L)'
;MPTQIRICVENRTGMTVMHLHGHLGIDAHRELKAACERCLADPAVSELRLDLADIESSDMTAVGLLLVLRERGHVLHKRVSLTRCEPLAERGLGIDEVSRFFTVV
;
A
#
# COMPACT_ATOMS: atom_id res chain seq x y z
N MET A 1 -21.14 7.14 4.17
CA MET A 1 -19.74 7.51 4.43
C MET A 1 -18.83 6.34 4.04
N PRO A 2 -17.68 6.61 3.42
CA PRO A 2 -16.76 5.53 3.12
C PRO A 2 -16.26 4.87 4.40
N THR A 3 -15.97 3.58 4.32
CA THR A 3 -15.41 2.82 5.44
C THR A 3 -14.00 3.33 5.74
N GLN A 4 -13.74 3.64 6.99
CA GLN A 4 -12.42 4.06 7.42
C GLN A 4 -11.40 2.95 7.13
N ILE A 5 -10.17 3.33 6.78
CA ILE A 5 -9.12 2.36 6.49
C ILE A 5 -8.81 1.52 7.73
N ARG A 6 -8.66 0.22 7.54
CA ARG A 6 -8.15 -0.69 8.56
C ARG A 6 -6.93 -1.39 8.03
N ILE A 7 -5.93 -1.55 8.88
CA ILE A 7 -4.63 -2.08 8.51
C ILE A 7 -4.31 -3.27 9.40
N CYS A 8 -4.11 -4.43 8.79
CA CYS A 8 -3.66 -5.65 9.47
C CYS A 8 -2.26 -6.00 8.99
N VAL A 9 -1.33 -6.19 9.92
CA VAL A 9 0.06 -6.46 9.60
C VAL A 9 0.38 -7.93 9.82
N GLU A 10 0.95 -8.57 8.81
CA GLU A 10 1.42 -9.95 8.88
C GLU A 10 2.92 -9.95 8.65
N ASN A 11 3.68 -10.41 9.65
CA ASN A 11 5.13 -10.47 9.55
C ASN A 11 5.57 -11.84 9.03
N ARG A 12 6.45 -11.83 8.02
CA ARG A 12 7.09 -13.02 7.47
C ARG A 12 8.60 -12.79 7.48
N THR A 13 9.39 -13.83 7.23
CA THR A 13 10.84 -13.70 7.20
C THR A 13 11.27 -12.71 6.11
N GLY A 14 11.84 -11.59 6.52
CA GLY A 14 12.32 -10.55 5.62
C GLY A 14 11.24 -9.73 4.95
N MET A 15 9.96 -10.01 5.19
CA MET A 15 8.85 -9.33 4.52
C MET A 15 7.71 -9.06 5.50
N THR A 16 7.09 -7.91 5.35
CA THR A 16 5.84 -7.58 6.04
C THR A 16 4.74 -7.44 4.99
N VAL A 17 3.64 -8.14 5.18
CA VAL A 17 2.43 -7.98 4.35
C VAL A 17 1.46 -7.11 5.14
N MET A 18 0.99 -6.06 4.50
CA MET A 18 0.03 -5.15 5.09
C MET A 18 -1.30 -5.30 4.35
N HIS A 19 -2.29 -5.89 5.04
CA HIS A 19 -3.62 -6.10 4.48
C HIS A 19 -4.46 -4.85 4.75
N LEU A 20 -4.88 -4.18 3.69
CA LEU A 20 -5.66 -2.95 3.77
C LEU A 20 -7.13 -3.24 3.52
N HIS A 21 -8.00 -2.65 4.33
CA HIS A 21 -9.44 -2.82 4.23
C HIS A 21 -10.13 -1.46 4.32
N GLY A 22 -11.10 -1.22 3.46
CA GLY A 22 -11.95 -0.05 3.52
C GLY A 22 -11.68 0.94 2.39
N HIS A 23 -11.67 2.23 2.71
CA HIS A 23 -11.49 3.30 1.73
C HIS A 23 -10.04 3.77 1.68
N LEU A 24 -9.44 3.69 0.50
CA LEU A 24 -8.08 4.17 0.27
C LEU A 24 -8.15 5.56 -0.36
N GLY A 25 -8.03 6.58 0.46
CA GLY A 25 -8.14 7.96 0.02
C GLY A 25 -7.41 8.91 0.94
N ILE A 26 -7.74 10.20 0.82
CA ILE A 26 -7.03 11.26 1.52
C ILE A 26 -7.05 11.08 3.04
N ASP A 27 -8.16 10.58 3.60
CA ASP A 27 -8.28 10.35 5.03
C ASP A 27 -7.40 9.22 5.54
N ALA A 28 -6.98 8.32 4.64
CA ALA A 28 -6.13 7.19 4.98
C ALA A 28 -4.64 7.56 5.00
N HIS A 29 -4.25 8.69 4.42
CA HIS A 29 -2.84 9.06 4.21
C HIS A 29 -2.01 9.02 5.49
N ARG A 30 -2.50 9.70 6.54
CA ARG A 30 -1.77 9.78 7.80
C ARG A 30 -1.57 8.41 8.43
N GLU A 31 -2.63 7.65 8.52
CA GLU A 31 -2.64 6.36 9.20
C GLU A 31 -1.80 5.33 8.45
N LEU A 32 -2.00 5.26 7.14
CA LEU A 32 -1.25 4.32 6.30
C LEU A 32 0.23 4.69 6.23
N LYS A 33 0.53 5.97 6.07
CA LYS A 33 1.92 6.43 6.04
C LYS A 33 2.64 6.11 7.34
N ALA A 34 2.00 6.37 8.48
CA ALA A 34 2.59 6.06 9.79
C ALA A 34 2.83 4.56 9.96
N ALA A 35 1.88 3.73 9.55
CA ALA A 35 2.03 2.28 9.64
C ALA A 35 3.18 1.78 8.75
N CYS A 36 3.29 2.30 7.53
CA CYS A 36 4.36 1.92 6.61
C CYS A 36 5.73 2.36 7.14
N GLU A 37 5.83 3.56 7.70
CA GLU A 37 7.08 4.04 8.27
C GLU A 37 7.57 3.13 9.40
N ARG A 38 6.67 2.66 10.25
CA ARG A 38 7.02 1.71 11.31
C ARG A 38 7.58 0.40 10.75
N CYS A 39 6.94 -0.13 9.71
CA CYS A 39 7.41 -1.36 9.07
C CYS A 39 8.76 -1.16 8.37
N LEU A 40 8.91 -0.04 7.66
CA LEU A 40 10.13 0.25 6.92
C LEU A 40 11.31 0.60 7.82
N ALA A 41 11.06 1.00 9.06
CA ALA A 41 12.12 1.26 10.03
C ALA A 41 12.75 0.00 10.60
N ASP A 42 12.09 -1.15 10.47
CA ASP A 42 12.61 -2.42 11.00
C ASP A 42 13.74 -2.94 10.08
N PRO A 43 14.97 -3.08 10.59
CA PRO A 43 16.09 -3.56 9.78
C PRO A 43 15.92 -4.99 9.28
N ALA A 44 15.06 -5.79 9.92
CA ALA A 44 14.78 -7.16 9.49
C ALA A 44 13.85 -7.22 8.28
N VAL A 45 13.18 -6.11 7.93
CA VAL A 45 12.24 -6.05 6.81
C VAL A 45 12.96 -5.54 5.57
N SER A 46 12.97 -6.34 4.50
CA SER A 46 13.52 -5.94 3.20
C SER A 46 12.42 -5.61 2.19
N GLU A 47 11.21 -6.10 2.42
CA GLU A 47 10.07 -5.85 1.55
C GLU A 47 8.81 -5.57 2.35
N LEU A 48 8.10 -4.51 1.96
CA LEU A 48 6.76 -4.22 2.43
C LEU A 48 5.78 -4.49 1.29
N ARG A 49 4.88 -5.44 1.48
CA ARG A 49 3.88 -5.81 0.47
C ARG A 49 2.52 -5.30 0.89
N LEU A 50 1.91 -4.48 0.05
CA LEU A 50 0.58 -3.94 0.29
C LEU A 50 -0.46 -4.81 -0.41
N ASP A 51 -1.37 -5.38 0.37
CA ASP A 51 -2.44 -6.22 -0.13
C ASP A 51 -3.71 -5.37 -0.25
N LEU A 52 -4.19 -5.22 -1.48
CA LEU A 52 -5.30 -4.33 -1.82
C LEU A 52 -6.61 -5.08 -2.09
N ALA A 53 -6.67 -6.38 -1.78
CA ALA A 53 -7.84 -7.20 -2.09
C ALA A 53 -9.12 -6.71 -1.42
N ASP A 54 -9.02 -6.16 -0.20
CA ASP A 54 -10.17 -5.76 0.60
C ASP A 54 -10.44 -4.26 0.58
N ILE A 55 -9.85 -3.54 -0.36
CA ILE A 55 -10.17 -2.13 -0.59
C ILE A 55 -11.55 -2.04 -1.24
N GLU A 56 -12.48 -1.41 -0.55
CA GLU A 56 -13.86 -1.27 -1.01
C GLU A 56 -14.03 -0.09 -1.97
N SER A 57 -13.23 0.96 -1.77
CA SER A 57 -13.29 2.16 -2.59
C SER A 57 -11.99 2.93 -2.48
N SER A 58 -11.74 3.82 -3.42
CA SER A 58 -10.59 4.72 -3.39
C SER A 58 -10.92 6.01 -4.09
N ASP A 59 -10.16 7.06 -3.82
CA ASP A 59 -10.27 8.32 -4.53
C ASP A 59 -8.99 8.58 -5.34
N MET A 60 -8.94 9.72 -6.02
CA MET A 60 -7.83 10.06 -6.90
C MET A 60 -6.49 10.21 -6.17
N THR A 61 -6.52 10.39 -4.86
CA THR A 61 -5.29 10.54 -4.07
C THR A 61 -4.60 9.22 -3.79
N ALA A 62 -5.27 8.09 -4.02
CA ALA A 62 -4.73 6.76 -3.74
C ALA A 62 -3.43 6.49 -4.50
N VAL A 63 -3.39 6.80 -5.78
CA VAL A 63 -2.20 6.59 -6.62
C VAL A 63 -1.03 7.40 -6.08
N GLY A 64 -1.26 8.66 -5.76
CA GLY A 64 -0.22 9.52 -5.20
C GLY A 64 0.33 9.00 -3.88
N LEU A 65 -0.56 8.51 -3.01
CA LEU A 65 -0.14 7.92 -1.74
C LEU A 65 0.73 6.68 -1.95
N LEU A 66 0.32 5.78 -2.83
CA LEU A 66 1.10 4.57 -3.12
C LEU A 66 2.49 4.93 -3.66
N LEU A 67 2.58 5.94 -4.53
CA LEU A 67 3.86 6.39 -5.05
C LEU A 67 4.75 6.99 -3.96
N VAL A 68 4.18 7.72 -3.01
CA VAL A 68 4.92 8.25 -1.86
C VAL A 68 5.49 7.11 -1.02
N LEU A 69 4.71 6.06 -0.78
CA LEU A 69 5.16 4.90 -0.02
C LEU A 69 6.30 4.17 -0.72
N ARG A 70 6.20 4.03 -2.05
CA ARG A 70 7.26 3.44 -2.85
C ARG A 70 8.56 4.24 -2.72
N GLU A 71 8.45 5.56 -2.80
CA GLU A 71 9.61 6.44 -2.69
C GLU A 71 10.27 6.33 -1.31
N ARG A 72 9.47 6.25 -0.25
CA ARG A 72 10.00 6.04 1.10
C ARG A 72 10.76 4.72 1.21
N GLY A 73 10.22 3.66 0.63
CA GLY A 73 10.90 2.38 0.58
C GLY A 73 12.23 2.47 -0.17
N HIS A 74 12.21 3.14 -1.31
CA HIS A 74 13.40 3.32 -2.14
C HIS A 74 14.52 4.05 -1.38
N VAL A 75 14.18 5.12 -0.68
CA VAL A 75 15.13 5.89 0.13
C VAL A 75 15.77 5.00 1.21
N LEU A 76 15.02 4.07 1.77
CA LEU A 76 15.48 3.17 2.82
C LEU A 76 16.06 1.86 2.27
N HIS A 77 16.23 1.74 0.95
CA HIS A 77 16.72 0.55 0.24
C HIS A 77 15.85 -0.68 0.50
N LYS A 78 14.53 -0.46 0.52
CA LYS A 78 13.55 -1.52 0.73
C LYS A 78 12.57 -1.55 -0.43
N ARG A 79 12.04 -2.74 -0.72
CA ARG A 79 11.05 -2.91 -1.78
C ARG A 79 9.65 -2.69 -1.22
N VAL A 80 8.87 -1.88 -1.92
CA VAL A 80 7.43 -1.76 -1.66
C VAL A 80 6.72 -2.35 -2.86
N SER A 81 5.96 -3.43 -2.66
CA SER A 81 5.26 -4.14 -3.71
C SER A 81 3.75 -4.13 -3.45
N LEU A 82 2.97 -4.43 -4.50
CA LEU A 82 1.52 -4.52 -4.42
C LEU A 82 1.08 -5.95 -4.72
N THR A 83 0.01 -6.39 -4.08
CA THR A 83 -0.61 -7.67 -4.40
C THR A 83 -2.11 -7.53 -4.40
N ARG A 84 -2.77 -8.33 -5.21
CA ARG A 84 -4.23 -8.40 -5.35
C ARG A 84 -4.84 -7.03 -5.64
N CYS A 85 -4.34 -6.38 -6.71
CA CYS A 85 -4.75 -5.04 -7.11
C CYS A 85 -6.02 -5.01 -7.96
N GLU A 86 -6.56 -6.15 -8.35
CA GLU A 86 -7.67 -6.28 -9.28
C GLU A 86 -8.90 -5.42 -8.90
N PRO A 87 -9.30 -5.36 -7.62
CA PRO A 87 -10.44 -4.52 -7.25
C PRO A 87 -10.27 -3.04 -7.62
N LEU A 88 -9.04 -2.51 -7.51
CA LEU A 88 -8.75 -1.13 -7.92
C LEU A 88 -8.74 -0.99 -9.44
N ALA A 89 -8.19 -1.97 -10.15
CA ALA A 89 -8.14 -1.99 -11.61
C ALA A 89 -9.55 -1.96 -12.20
N GLU A 90 -10.45 -2.78 -11.65
CA GLU A 90 -11.84 -2.86 -12.10
C GLU A 90 -12.60 -1.54 -11.93
N ARG A 91 -12.17 -0.70 -11.00
CA ARG A 91 -12.79 0.61 -10.75
C ARG A 91 -12.19 1.73 -11.57
N GLY A 92 -11.25 1.41 -12.46
CA GLY A 92 -10.63 2.39 -13.35
C GLY A 92 -9.78 3.44 -12.65
N LEU A 93 -9.15 3.09 -11.55
CA LEU A 93 -8.45 4.05 -10.70
C LEU A 93 -6.96 4.18 -11.00
N GLY A 94 -6.58 4.06 -12.27
CA GLY A 94 -5.22 4.31 -12.69
C GLY A 94 -4.22 3.23 -12.26
N ILE A 95 -4.70 2.02 -11.99
CA ILE A 95 -3.82 0.93 -11.56
C ILE A 95 -2.79 0.58 -12.65
N ASP A 96 -3.14 0.81 -13.92
CA ASP A 96 -2.21 0.58 -15.02
C ASP A 96 -1.01 1.52 -14.92
N GLU A 97 -1.21 2.76 -14.45
CA GLU A 97 -0.13 3.69 -14.19
C GLU A 97 0.69 3.27 -12.98
N VAL A 98 0.00 2.84 -11.92
CA VAL A 98 0.65 2.38 -10.70
C VAL A 98 1.52 1.16 -10.99
N SER A 99 1.04 0.21 -11.77
CA SER A 99 1.77 -1.02 -12.08
C SER A 99 3.09 -0.77 -12.83
N ARG A 100 3.24 0.38 -13.49
CA ARG A 100 4.50 0.76 -14.13
C ARG A 100 5.60 1.08 -13.12
N PHE A 101 5.22 1.49 -11.92
CA PHE A 101 6.14 1.93 -10.89
C PHE A 101 6.29 0.94 -9.75
N PHE A 102 5.48 -0.10 -9.72
CA PHE A 102 5.48 -1.11 -8.65
C PHE A 102 5.74 -2.49 -9.18
N THR A 103 6.38 -3.30 -8.33
CA THR A 103 6.34 -4.76 -8.52
C THR A 103 4.97 -5.22 -8.07
N VAL A 104 4.19 -5.80 -8.99
CA VAL A 104 2.88 -6.39 -8.68
C VAL A 104 3.07 -7.89 -8.55
N VAL A 105 2.62 -8.43 -7.45
CA VAL A 105 2.85 -9.84 -7.11
C VAL A 105 1.55 -10.62 -7.08
#